data_4c0ee3ace21b587642454b6478eb7170
#
_entry.id   4c0ee3ace21b587642454b6478eb7170
#
_cell.length_a   1.000
_cell.length_b   1.000
_cell.length_c   1.000
_cell.angle_alpha   90.00
_cell.angle_beta   90.00
_cell.angle_gamma   90.00
#
_symmetry.space_group_name_H-M   'P 1'
#
loop_
_entity.id
_entity.type
_entity.pdbx_description
1 polymer ?
#
loop_
_entity_poly.entity_id
_entity_poly.type
_entity_poly.pdbx_seq_one_letter_code
_entity_poly.pdbx_strand_id
1 'polypeptide(L)'
;MDKFRVEVIAQTPNPQTVIYAAMHQDYSDQFIIDEQENWPSESKCGEIIVKRLLAGERGHYGPLEHVQIVFNCGYFPHSVMQQARTHRVGISFDVQCLAADTEITFVNIEGETSPRLKKTIGELYDLWTNGEKAIRQRSIRGRNGEPPGEYRRDCKSGATPRFLKAPGNAHQENRIRQMRLRVLNEETGEFTTGSIQDVMCSGVQPIYRLTLEDGKTLDCTVNHRLLTERGWQTMGNAVGLITDSSGNVIQITKPISLMCNGQTVIEVKKKLIAHPVKVLKVEYLGEQMTYDIEVEGKWHNFVANGLVVHNSFRYTGQQFIEVLEGKKDLEDVFYLRPVGDYTNRKGKKYYYSPEQRQADLDWCLEAVKRYQIDFEGGMSEEHARGKLPFDYRQHFVVSLNLRTLLHFLDLRYKKDAQLEIQKLCELMWPHVETWVPEVAAWYQTTRMGKARLSP
;
A
#
# COMPACT_ATOMS: atom_id res chain seq x y z
N MET A 1 20.27 12.55 3.50
CA MET A 1 18.92 12.77 4.08
C MET A 1 18.13 13.85 3.34
N ASP A 2 18.76 14.63 2.50
CA ASP A 2 18.13 15.79 1.83
C ASP A 2 16.96 15.45 0.89
N LYS A 3 16.89 14.18 0.43
CA LYS A 3 15.79 13.70 -0.41
C LYS A 3 14.58 13.18 0.39
N PHE A 4 14.66 13.02 1.73
CA PHE A 4 13.53 12.52 2.51
C PHE A 4 12.37 13.52 2.47
N ARG A 5 11.18 12.99 2.22
CA ARG A 5 9.96 13.78 2.06
C ARG A 5 8.79 13.10 2.74
N VAL A 6 7.95 13.90 3.39
CA VAL A 6 6.67 13.48 4.00
C VAL A 6 5.60 14.49 3.60
N GLU A 7 4.49 13.99 3.11
CA GLU A 7 3.32 14.80 2.72
C GLU A 7 2.05 14.14 3.27
N VAL A 8 1.06 14.94 3.62
CA VAL A 8 -0.26 14.44 4.02
C VAL A 8 -1.11 14.20 2.78
N ILE A 9 -1.64 12.97 2.63
CA ILE A 9 -2.60 12.62 1.57
C ILE A 9 -4.02 12.95 2.02
N ALA A 10 -4.36 12.59 3.27
CA ALA A 10 -5.67 12.76 3.85
C ALA A 10 -5.58 12.83 5.37
N GLN A 11 -6.56 13.47 5.99
CA GLN A 11 -6.68 13.50 7.45
C GLN A 11 -8.13 13.74 7.85
N THR A 12 -8.52 13.26 9.03
CA THR A 12 -9.83 13.56 9.62
C THR A 12 -9.94 15.08 9.81
N PRO A 13 -10.98 15.73 9.26
CA PRO A 13 -11.24 17.16 9.49
C PRO A 13 -11.71 17.38 10.92
N ASN A 14 -11.35 18.53 11.51
CA ASN A 14 -11.72 18.91 12.89
C ASN A 14 -11.49 17.77 13.89
N PRO A 15 -10.26 17.21 13.95
CA PRO A 15 -9.98 15.98 14.70
C PRO A 15 -10.24 16.11 16.19
N GLN A 16 -9.98 17.29 16.78
CA GLN A 16 -10.19 17.50 18.21
C GLN A 16 -11.69 17.59 18.55
N THR A 17 -12.53 18.07 17.66
CA THR A 17 -13.99 18.01 17.81
C THR A 17 -14.48 16.57 17.76
N VAL A 18 -13.98 15.74 16.85
CA VAL A 18 -14.32 14.30 16.79
C VAL A 18 -13.93 13.56 18.07
N ILE A 19 -12.72 13.79 18.57
CA ILE A 19 -12.26 13.21 19.83
C ILE A 19 -13.11 13.70 21.01
N TYR A 20 -13.45 14.99 21.04
CA TYR A 20 -14.32 15.57 22.06
C TYR A 20 -15.69 14.90 22.06
N ALA A 21 -16.32 14.77 20.89
CA ALA A 21 -17.63 14.11 20.76
C ALA A 21 -17.59 12.66 21.26
N ALA A 22 -16.58 11.88 20.85
CA ALA A 22 -16.39 10.51 21.32
C ALA A 22 -16.20 10.42 22.84
N MET A 23 -15.43 11.36 23.42
CA MET A 23 -15.22 11.42 24.87
C MET A 23 -16.47 11.87 25.62
N HIS A 24 -17.23 12.82 25.02
CA HIS A 24 -18.40 13.43 25.68
C HIS A 24 -19.60 12.49 25.71
N GLN A 25 -19.75 11.61 24.71
CA GLN A 25 -20.83 10.61 24.68
C GLN A 25 -20.83 9.69 25.92
N ASP A 26 -19.68 9.40 26.50
CA ASP A 26 -19.57 8.58 27.72
C ASP A 26 -20.20 9.25 28.98
N TYR A 27 -20.47 10.56 28.91
CA TYR A 27 -20.96 11.39 30.03
C TYR A 27 -22.25 12.13 29.70
N SER A 28 -22.84 11.93 28.51
CA SER A 28 -24.11 12.53 28.12
C SER A 28 -25.23 11.47 28.10
N ASP A 29 -26.37 11.84 28.67
CA ASP A 29 -27.60 11.04 28.57
C ASP A 29 -28.31 11.24 27.23
N GLN A 30 -27.84 12.18 26.41
CA GLN A 30 -28.41 12.48 25.09
C GLN A 30 -27.54 11.89 23.98
N PHE A 31 -28.15 11.77 22.80
CA PHE A 31 -27.40 11.39 21.60
C PHE A 31 -26.54 12.59 21.17
N ILE A 32 -25.22 12.42 21.19
CA ILE A 32 -24.26 13.51 21.11
C ILE A 32 -24.44 14.42 19.88
N ILE A 33 -24.92 13.89 18.76
CA ILE A 33 -25.18 14.65 17.53
C ILE A 33 -26.29 15.69 17.72
N ASP A 34 -27.27 15.43 18.58
CA ASP A 34 -28.38 16.35 18.86
C ASP A 34 -27.88 17.59 19.63
N GLU A 35 -26.70 17.51 20.23
CA GLU A 35 -26.06 18.59 20.96
C GLU A 35 -25.01 19.35 20.12
N GLN A 36 -24.88 19.04 18.83
CA GLN A 36 -23.79 19.56 17.96
C GLN A 36 -23.70 21.09 17.94
N GLU A 37 -24.82 21.79 17.99
CA GLU A 37 -24.87 23.26 18.00
C GLU A 37 -24.21 23.87 19.26
N ASN A 38 -24.12 23.09 20.32
CA ASN A 38 -23.53 23.49 21.60
C ASN A 38 -22.08 23.03 21.78
N TRP A 39 -21.51 22.34 20.79
CA TRP A 39 -20.13 21.87 20.91
C TRP A 39 -19.14 23.02 20.97
N PRO A 40 -18.07 22.89 21.76
CA PRO A 40 -17.02 23.90 21.78
C PRO A 40 -16.32 24.02 20.42
N SER A 41 -15.61 25.13 20.21
CA SER A 41 -14.73 25.28 19.04
C SER A 41 -13.65 24.19 19.00
N GLU A 42 -13.10 23.91 17.83
CA GLU A 42 -12.05 22.92 17.62
C GLU A 42 -10.88 23.10 18.62
N SER A 43 -10.38 24.32 18.78
CA SER A 43 -9.31 24.63 19.74
C SER A 43 -9.75 24.38 21.20
N LYS A 44 -10.99 24.75 21.54
CA LYS A 44 -11.50 24.48 22.90
C LYS A 44 -11.69 23.00 23.18
N CYS A 45 -12.09 22.22 22.17
CA CYS A 45 -12.09 20.75 22.25
C CYS A 45 -10.69 20.21 22.56
N GLY A 46 -9.65 20.71 21.88
CA GLY A 46 -8.27 20.36 22.14
C GLY A 46 -7.82 20.64 23.57
N GLU A 47 -8.12 21.81 24.13
CA GLU A 47 -7.85 22.14 25.53
C GLU A 47 -8.54 21.15 26.50
N ILE A 48 -9.78 20.76 26.21
CA ILE A 48 -10.53 19.81 27.04
C ILE A 48 -9.89 18.42 26.97
N ILE A 49 -9.52 17.96 25.77
CA ILE A 49 -8.81 16.69 25.55
C ILE A 49 -7.52 16.66 26.37
N VAL A 50 -6.70 17.69 26.25
CA VAL A 50 -5.45 17.79 27.02
C VAL A 50 -5.73 17.72 28.52
N LYS A 51 -6.66 18.52 29.02
CA LYS A 51 -6.97 18.62 30.45
C LYS A 51 -7.60 17.35 31.02
N ARG A 52 -8.51 16.72 30.29
CA ARG A 52 -9.35 15.63 30.82
C ARG A 52 -8.82 14.25 30.47
N LEU A 53 -8.22 14.10 29.28
CA LEU A 53 -7.80 12.82 28.75
C LEU A 53 -6.29 12.57 28.88
N LEU A 54 -5.47 13.57 28.56
CA LEU A 54 -4.02 13.39 28.43
C LEU A 54 -3.23 13.78 29.70
N ALA A 55 -3.54 14.92 30.32
CA ALA A 55 -2.73 15.48 31.44
C ALA A 55 -2.80 14.68 32.73
N GLY A 56 -3.71 13.75 32.89
CA GLY A 56 -3.89 12.96 34.09
C GLY A 56 -3.37 11.54 34.04
N GLU A 57 -2.79 11.10 32.94
CA GLU A 57 -2.35 9.71 32.70
C GLU A 57 -3.42 8.66 33.10
N ARG A 58 -4.70 8.99 32.90
CA ARG A 58 -5.85 8.20 33.38
C ARG A 58 -6.13 6.93 32.59
N GLY A 59 -5.39 6.68 31.49
CA GLY A 59 -5.48 5.45 30.72
C GLY A 59 -6.69 5.32 29.77
N HIS A 60 -7.54 6.35 29.69
CA HIS A 60 -8.75 6.32 28.83
C HIS A 60 -8.47 6.98 27.48
N TYR A 61 -7.64 6.34 26.65
CA TYR A 61 -7.17 6.91 25.38
C TYR A 61 -7.94 6.42 24.15
N GLY A 62 -9.01 5.64 24.33
CA GLY A 62 -9.87 5.14 23.22
C GLY A 62 -10.35 6.24 22.27
N PRO A 63 -10.83 7.40 22.75
CA PRO A 63 -11.29 8.49 21.87
C PRO A 63 -10.26 8.97 20.86
N LEU A 64 -8.94 8.86 21.14
CA LEU A 64 -7.88 9.22 20.20
C LEU A 64 -7.78 8.29 18.98
N GLU A 65 -8.43 7.14 19.03
CA GLU A 65 -8.39 6.14 17.94
C GLU A 65 -9.38 6.47 16.80
N HIS A 66 -10.33 7.39 17.01
CA HIS A 66 -11.36 7.73 16.03
C HIS A 66 -10.86 8.67 14.92
N VAL A 67 -9.71 9.29 15.08
CA VAL A 67 -9.16 10.22 14.08
C VAL A 67 -7.91 9.66 13.44
N GLN A 68 -7.77 9.87 12.12
CA GLN A 68 -6.69 9.30 11.32
C GLN A 68 -6.01 10.35 10.46
N ILE A 69 -4.70 10.15 10.23
CA ILE A 69 -3.89 10.89 9.28
C ILE A 69 -3.13 9.92 8.38
N VAL A 70 -3.03 10.25 7.10
CA VAL A 70 -2.37 9.43 6.08
C VAL A 70 -1.19 10.20 5.50
N PHE A 71 0.00 9.65 5.67
CA PHE A 71 1.24 10.21 5.14
C PHE A 71 1.73 9.46 3.91
N ASN A 72 2.21 10.19 2.91
CA ASN A 72 3.08 9.68 1.86
C ASN A 72 4.53 10.00 2.22
N CYS A 73 5.33 8.96 2.39
CA CYS A 73 6.73 9.04 2.80
C CYS A 73 7.63 8.62 1.63
N GLY A 74 8.57 9.48 1.25
CA GLY A 74 9.42 9.28 0.08
C GLY A 74 10.92 9.22 0.38
N TYR A 75 11.63 8.38 -0.37
CA TYR A 75 13.09 8.23 -0.38
C TYR A 75 13.73 7.70 0.91
N PHE A 76 12.93 7.17 1.83
CA PHE A 76 13.45 6.57 3.05
C PHE A 76 14.11 5.22 2.79
N PRO A 77 15.19 4.86 3.52
CA PRO A 77 15.78 3.54 3.42
C PRO A 77 14.82 2.45 3.90
N HIS A 78 14.95 1.25 3.35
CA HIS A 78 14.09 0.11 3.69
C HIS A 78 14.07 -0.20 5.19
N SER A 79 15.17 0.02 5.89
CA SER A 79 15.26 -0.14 7.35
C SER A 79 14.26 0.71 8.13
N VAL A 80 13.96 1.93 7.67
CA VAL A 80 12.94 2.81 8.29
C VAL A 80 11.56 2.20 8.17
N MET A 81 11.18 1.73 6.98
CA MET A 81 9.89 1.08 6.76
C MET A 81 9.76 -0.19 7.61
N GLN A 82 10.82 -1.01 7.71
CA GLN A 82 10.80 -2.20 8.55
C GLN A 82 10.60 -1.87 10.03
N GLN A 83 11.22 -0.82 10.54
CA GLN A 83 11.00 -0.35 11.91
C GLN A 83 9.60 0.22 12.11
N ALA A 84 9.08 0.98 11.17
CA ALA A 84 7.71 1.50 11.22
C ALA A 84 6.67 0.37 11.23
N ARG A 85 6.88 -0.69 10.45
CA ARG A 85 6.01 -1.88 10.40
C ARG A 85 6.00 -2.75 11.66
N THR A 86 6.88 -2.52 12.63
CA THR A 86 6.81 -3.19 13.94
C THR A 86 5.62 -2.73 14.78
N HIS A 87 5.09 -1.55 14.50
CA HIS A 87 3.83 -1.06 15.06
C HIS A 87 2.66 -1.70 14.31
N ARG A 88 1.67 -2.26 15.01
CA ARG A 88 0.61 -3.05 14.38
C ARG A 88 -0.80 -2.63 14.73
N VAL A 89 -0.99 -1.84 15.78
CA VAL A 89 -2.30 -1.39 16.24
C VAL A 89 -2.51 0.04 15.79
N GLY A 90 -3.61 0.33 15.10
CA GLY A 90 -3.95 1.68 14.63
C GLY A 90 -3.03 2.26 13.57
N ILE A 91 -2.24 1.41 12.90
CA ILE A 91 -1.36 1.77 11.79
C ILE A 91 -1.60 0.82 10.62
N SER A 92 -1.69 1.36 9.41
CA SER A 92 -1.77 0.60 8.18
C SER A 92 -0.71 1.07 7.19
N PHE A 93 -0.11 0.10 6.48
CA PHE A 93 0.79 0.34 5.36
C PHE A 93 0.12 -0.12 4.09
N ASP A 94 -0.03 0.77 3.14
CA ASP A 94 -0.73 0.48 1.91
C ASP A 94 -0.01 -0.52 1.03
N VAL A 95 -0.80 -1.48 0.57
CA VAL A 95 -0.50 -2.38 -0.52
C VAL A 95 -1.54 -2.12 -1.61
N GLN A 96 -1.14 -2.10 -2.87
CA GLN A 96 -2.06 -1.95 -4.00
C GLN A 96 -2.86 -3.24 -4.15
N CYS A 97 -4.20 -3.17 -4.18
CA CYS A 97 -5.02 -4.37 -4.13
C CYS A 97 -6.34 -4.24 -4.90
N LEU A 98 -6.86 -5.40 -5.30
CA LEU A 98 -8.13 -5.59 -5.98
C LEU A 98 -9.11 -6.34 -5.09
N ALA A 99 -10.41 -6.12 -5.26
CA ALA A 99 -11.45 -6.87 -4.57
C ALA A 99 -11.51 -8.33 -5.04
N ALA A 100 -12.01 -9.22 -4.18
CA ALA A 100 -12.01 -10.68 -4.39
C ALA A 100 -12.72 -11.14 -5.67
N ASP A 101 -13.74 -10.44 -6.10
CA ASP A 101 -14.59 -10.75 -7.26
C ASP A 101 -14.04 -10.21 -8.59
N THR A 102 -12.89 -9.55 -8.58
CA THR A 102 -12.22 -9.06 -9.79
C THR A 102 -11.85 -10.21 -10.72
N GLU A 103 -12.44 -10.24 -11.93
CA GLU A 103 -12.18 -11.27 -12.96
C GLU A 103 -10.84 -11.01 -13.66
N ILE A 104 -10.00 -12.03 -13.73
CA ILE A 104 -8.70 -11.97 -14.38
C ILE A 104 -8.82 -12.49 -15.82
N THR A 105 -8.24 -11.76 -16.77
CA THR A 105 -8.28 -12.13 -18.17
C THR A 105 -7.16 -13.13 -18.52
N PHE A 106 -7.54 -14.38 -18.76
CA PHE A 106 -6.64 -15.43 -19.25
C PHE A 106 -6.67 -15.54 -20.75
N VAL A 107 -5.57 -16.00 -21.32
CA VAL A 107 -5.39 -16.20 -22.76
C VAL A 107 -4.95 -17.64 -23.07
N ASN A 108 -5.26 -18.11 -24.30
CA ASN A 108 -4.74 -19.37 -24.83
C ASN A 108 -3.30 -19.21 -25.35
N ILE A 109 -2.73 -20.27 -25.89
CA ILE A 109 -1.35 -20.29 -26.45
C ILE A 109 -1.19 -19.27 -27.60
N GLU A 110 -2.27 -18.98 -28.32
CA GLU A 110 -2.28 -18.04 -29.45
C GLU A 110 -2.52 -16.59 -29.01
N GLY A 111 -2.69 -16.33 -27.71
CA GLY A 111 -2.92 -14.99 -27.15
C GLY A 111 -4.38 -14.54 -27.21
N GLU A 112 -5.32 -15.38 -27.69
CA GLU A 112 -6.75 -15.08 -27.66
C GLU A 112 -7.33 -15.28 -26.25
N THR A 113 -8.37 -14.50 -25.90
CA THR A 113 -9.06 -14.67 -24.61
C THR A 113 -9.58 -16.09 -24.47
N SER A 114 -9.23 -16.75 -23.36
CA SER A 114 -9.71 -18.10 -23.08
C SER A 114 -11.19 -18.07 -22.69
N PRO A 115 -12.11 -18.61 -23.50
CA PRO A 115 -13.53 -18.57 -23.20
C PRO A 115 -13.92 -19.54 -22.07
N ARG A 116 -13.04 -20.49 -21.75
CA ARG A 116 -13.30 -21.56 -20.76
C ARG A 116 -12.67 -21.31 -19.39
N LEU A 117 -11.72 -20.38 -19.30
CA LEU A 117 -11.00 -20.09 -18.06
C LEU A 117 -11.41 -18.71 -17.56
N LYS A 118 -12.41 -18.68 -16.67
CA LYS A 118 -12.84 -17.52 -15.93
C LYS A 118 -12.55 -17.75 -14.47
N LYS A 119 -11.76 -16.88 -13.86
CA LYS A 119 -11.39 -16.92 -12.44
C LYS A 119 -11.32 -15.52 -11.89
N THR A 120 -11.89 -15.36 -10.71
CA THR A 120 -11.66 -14.15 -9.93
C THR A 120 -10.34 -14.26 -9.17
N ILE A 121 -9.81 -13.10 -8.74
CA ILE A 121 -8.55 -13.06 -7.99
C ILE A 121 -8.66 -13.79 -6.65
N GLY A 122 -9.80 -13.68 -5.96
CA GLY A 122 -10.06 -14.42 -4.74
C GLY A 122 -10.13 -15.94 -4.95
N GLU A 123 -10.68 -16.39 -6.08
CA GLU A 123 -10.65 -17.80 -6.47
C GLU A 123 -9.25 -18.32 -6.77
N LEU A 124 -8.41 -17.50 -7.39
CA LEU A 124 -7.02 -17.84 -7.65
C LEU A 124 -6.24 -17.95 -6.34
N TYR A 125 -6.46 -17.04 -5.40
CA TYR A 125 -5.84 -17.09 -4.09
C TYR A 125 -6.24 -18.35 -3.31
N ASP A 126 -7.52 -18.73 -3.33
CA ASP A 126 -8.00 -19.97 -2.70
C ASP A 126 -7.31 -21.21 -3.29
N LEU A 127 -7.21 -21.27 -4.62
CA LEU A 127 -6.53 -22.38 -5.31
C LEU A 127 -5.03 -22.38 -5.00
N TRP A 128 -4.41 -21.21 -4.93
CA TRP A 128 -3.00 -21.04 -4.61
C TRP A 128 -2.65 -21.51 -3.21
N THR A 129 -3.50 -21.14 -2.23
CA THR A 129 -3.26 -21.40 -0.80
C THR A 129 -3.74 -22.76 -0.35
N ASN A 130 -4.95 -23.18 -0.78
CA ASN A 130 -5.66 -24.37 -0.29
C ASN A 130 -5.64 -25.55 -1.27
N GLY A 131 -5.19 -25.33 -2.51
CA GLY A 131 -5.06 -26.37 -3.52
C GLY A 131 -6.36 -27.14 -3.78
N GLU A 132 -6.26 -28.46 -3.88
CA GLU A 132 -7.42 -29.34 -4.18
C GLU A 132 -8.54 -29.29 -3.13
N LYS A 133 -8.25 -28.89 -1.90
CA LYS A 133 -9.28 -28.77 -0.84
C LYS A 133 -10.29 -27.68 -1.20
N ALA A 134 -9.86 -26.57 -1.78
CA ALA A 134 -10.76 -25.51 -2.23
C ALA A 134 -11.71 -25.99 -3.33
N ILE A 135 -11.21 -26.81 -4.28
CA ILE A 135 -12.02 -27.39 -5.36
C ILE A 135 -13.06 -28.36 -4.82
N ARG A 136 -12.69 -29.23 -3.88
CA ARG A 136 -13.59 -30.22 -3.28
C ARG A 136 -14.72 -29.56 -2.47
N GLN A 137 -14.43 -28.53 -1.70
CA GLN A 137 -15.46 -27.81 -0.93
C GLN A 137 -16.48 -27.14 -1.85
N ARG A 138 -16.09 -26.63 -3.01
CA ARG A 138 -17.01 -26.03 -4.00
C ARG A 138 -17.87 -27.06 -4.69
N SER A 139 -17.31 -28.20 -5.08
CA SER A 139 -18.06 -29.26 -5.76
C SER A 139 -19.12 -29.90 -4.85
N ILE A 140 -18.91 -29.97 -3.55
CA ILE A 140 -19.86 -30.47 -2.57
C ILE A 140 -21.01 -29.48 -2.35
N ARG A 141 -20.73 -28.17 -2.30
CA ARG A 141 -21.76 -27.12 -2.13
C ARG A 141 -22.66 -26.95 -3.35
N GLY A 142 -22.09 -27.07 -4.56
CA GLY A 142 -22.87 -26.98 -5.82
C GLY A 142 -23.83 -28.16 -6.06
N ARG A 143 -23.69 -29.28 -5.35
CA ARG A 143 -24.57 -30.45 -5.49
C ARG A 143 -25.90 -30.38 -4.72
N ASN A 144 -25.97 -29.53 -3.70
CA ASN A 144 -27.15 -29.46 -2.80
C ASN A 144 -28.08 -28.28 -3.12
N GLY A 145 -27.90 -27.56 -4.26
CA GLY A 145 -28.81 -26.48 -4.64
C GLY A 145 -28.78 -25.25 -3.74
N GLU A 146 -27.88 -25.18 -2.79
CA GLU A 146 -27.67 -23.97 -1.97
C GLU A 146 -26.93 -22.91 -2.79
N PRO A 147 -27.32 -21.62 -2.69
CA PRO A 147 -26.58 -20.54 -3.32
C PRO A 147 -25.13 -20.59 -2.83
N PRO A 148 -24.16 -20.17 -3.65
CA PRO A 148 -22.76 -20.11 -3.23
C PRO A 148 -22.70 -19.26 -1.97
N GLY A 149 -22.48 -19.95 -0.84
CA GLY A 149 -22.46 -19.30 0.46
C GLY A 149 -21.40 -18.22 0.47
N GLU A 150 -21.70 -17.12 1.14
CA GLU A 150 -20.75 -16.04 1.42
C GLU A 150 -19.37 -16.64 1.72
N TYR A 151 -18.36 -16.08 1.09
CA TYR A 151 -16.96 -16.39 1.33
C TYR A 151 -16.71 -16.39 2.85
N ARG A 152 -16.54 -17.54 3.47
CA ARG A 152 -16.19 -17.59 4.89
C ARG A 152 -14.82 -16.93 5.05
N ARG A 153 -14.85 -15.79 5.67
CA ARG A 153 -13.72 -14.97 6.09
C ARG A 153 -12.94 -15.67 7.19
N ASP A 154 -12.16 -16.68 6.87
CA ASP A 154 -11.25 -17.33 7.82
C ASP A 154 -9.80 -16.89 7.63
N CYS A 155 -9.57 -15.68 7.11
CA CYS A 155 -8.34 -14.97 7.40
C CYS A 155 -8.47 -14.40 8.82
N LYS A 156 -8.23 -15.22 9.83
CA LYS A 156 -8.06 -14.74 11.21
C LYS A 156 -6.92 -13.73 11.21
N SER A 157 -7.26 -12.54 11.68
CA SER A 157 -6.40 -11.39 11.92
C SER A 157 -4.93 -11.72 12.14
N GLY A 158 -4.04 -11.11 11.36
CA GLY A 158 -2.73 -10.67 11.81
C GLY A 158 -1.56 -11.61 11.65
N ALA A 159 -1.68 -12.76 11.02
CA ALA A 159 -0.51 -13.54 10.60
C ALA A 159 -0.61 -13.82 9.10
N THR A 160 0.25 -13.21 8.32
CA THR A 160 0.55 -13.71 6.97
C THR A 160 1.10 -15.13 7.12
N PRO A 161 0.38 -16.18 6.74
CA PRO A 161 0.91 -17.54 6.86
C PRO A 161 1.84 -17.83 5.66
N ARG A 162 2.95 -17.10 5.55
CA ARG A 162 4.04 -17.50 4.65
C ARG A 162 4.70 -18.82 5.07
N PHE A 163 4.40 -19.34 6.25
CA PHE A 163 5.12 -20.48 6.84
C PHE A 163 4.31 -21.77 7.02
N LEU A 164 3.05 -21.80 6.59
CA LEU A 164 2.24 -23.03 6.64
C LEU A 164 1.72 -23.41 5.26
N LYS A 165 2.62 -23.54 4.26
CA LYS A 165 2.30 -24.29 3.05
C LYS A 165 2.16 -25.76 3.45
N ALA A 166 0.95 -26.28 3.41
CA ALA A 166 0.74 -27.72 3.61
C ALA A 166 1.51 -28.50 2.54
N PRO A 167 2.22 -29.58 2.90
CA PRO A 167 2.88 -30.42 1.91
C PRO A 167 1.82 -30.95 0.92
N GLY A 168 1.91 -30.60 -0.36
CA GLY A 168 0.98 -31.03 -1.42
C GLY A 168 0.48 -29.94 -2.35
N ASN A 169 0.69 -28.65 -2.07
CA ASN A 169 0.21 -27.55 -2.93
C ASN A 169 1.09 -27.30 -4.17
N ALA A 170 2.32 -27.82 -4.23
CA ALA A 170 3.26 -27.58 -5.31
C ALA A 170 2.69 -27.92 -6.71
N HIS A 171 1.81 -28.92 -6.81
CA HIS A 171 1.20 -29.30 -8.10
C HIS A 171 0.17 -28.27 -8.58
N GLN A 172 -0.62 -27.69 -7.69
CA GLN A 172 -1.62 -26.67 -8.04
C GLN A 172 -0.96 -25.31 -8.31
N GLU A 173 0.05 -24.95 -7.53
CA GLU A 173 0.86 -23.76 -7.82
C GLU A 173 1.49 -23.85 -9.21
N ASN A 174 2.06 -25.00 -9.58
CA ASN A 174 2.60 -25.22 -10.91
C ASN A 174 1.55 -25.11 -12.01
N ARG A 175 0.31 -25.57 -11.78
CA ARG A 175 -0.79 -25.39 -12.74
C ARG A 175 -1.19 -23.94 -12.89
N ILE A 176 -1.27 -23.17 -11.80
CA ILE A 176 -1.59 -21.74 -11.84
C ILE A 176 -0.48 -20.97 -12.54
N ARG A 177 0.79 -21.29 -12.28
CA ARG A 177 1.96 -20.71 -12.98
C ARG A 177 1.95 -20.97 -14.48
N GLN A 178 1.31 -22.05 -14.94
CA GLN A 178 1.14 -22.36 -16.36
C GLN A 178 -0.04 -21.62 -17.02
N MET A 179 -0.92 -20.98 -16.21
CA MET A 179 -2.00 -20.14 -16.75
C MET A 179 -1.40 -18.86 -17.31
N ARG A 180 -1.82 -18.48 -18.52
CA ARG A 180 -1.30 -17.30 -19.20
C ARG A 180 -2.26 -16.15 -19.02
N LEU A 181 -1.74 -15.03 -18.47
CA LEU A 181 -2.45 -13.77 -18.34
C LEU A 181 -2.30 -12.93 -19.60
N ARG A 182 -3.29 -12.08 -19.87
CA ARG A 182 -3.13 -10.97 -20.80
C ARG A 182 -2.35 -9.85 -20.16
N VAL A 183 -1.24 -9.46 -20.78
CA VAL A 183 -0.30 -8.44 -20.32
C VAL A 183 -0.13 -7.41 -21.43
N LEU A 184 0.01 -6.12 -21.09
CA LEU A 184 0.29 -5.07 -22.06
C LEU A 184 1.80 -4.88 -22.20
N ASN A 185 2.30 -4.94 -23.43
CA ASN A 185 3.62 -4.43 -23.76
C ASN A 185 3.55 -2.90 -23.81
N GLU A 186 4.13 -2.24 -22.82
CA GLU A 186 4.04 -0.78 -22.65
C GLU A 186 4.82 0.01 -23.71
N GLU A 187 5.79 -0.61 -24.38
CA GLU A 187 6.55 0.03 -25.45
C GLU A 187 5.78 0.08 -26.77
N THR A 188 5.01 -0.96 -27.05
CA THR A 188 4.29 -1.08 -28.33
C THR A 188 2.79 -0.80 -28.22
N GLY A 189 2.23 -0.80 -27.01
CA GLY A 189 0.79 -0.74 -26.77
C GLY A 189 0.02 -2.01 -27.16
N GLU A 190 0.72 -3.08 -27.53
CA GLU A 190 0.13 -4.36 -27.95
C GLU A 190 0.01 -5.31 -26.76
N PHE A 191 -1.05 -6.14 -26.75
CA PHE A 191 -1.18 -7.18 -25.74
C PHE A 191 -0.31 -8.39 -26.05
N THR A 192 0.30 -8.92 -25.01
CA THR A 192 1.12 -10.13 -24.99
C THR A 192 0.66 -11.05 -23.84
N THR A 193 1.43 -12.09 -23.57
CA THR A 193 1.13 -13.06 -22.51
C THR A 193 2.16 -12.99 -21.39
N GLY A 194 1.70 -13.13 -20.14
CA GLY A 194 2.54 -13.27 -18.95
C GLY A 194 2.11 -14.48 -18.12
N SER A 195 2.94 -14.89 -17.18
CA SER A 195 2.68 -15.99 -16.24
C SER A 195 2.45 -15.45 -14.83
N ILE A 196 1.68 -16.18 -14.02
CA ILE A 196 1.47 -15.85 -12.61
C ILE A 196 2.67 -16.34 -11.82
N GLN A 197 3.32 -15.45 -11.10
CA GLN A 197 4.43 -15.77 -10.21
C GLN A 197 3.94 -16.04 -8.78
N ASP A 198 3.04 -15.21 -8.25
CA ASP A 198 2.41 -15.37 -6.95
C ASP A 198 0.98 -14.80 -6.94
N VAL A 199 0.18 -15.25 -5.97
CA VAL A 199 -1.15 -14.72 -5.68
C VAL A 199 -1.22 -14.42 -4.19
N MET A 200 -1.55 -13.18 -3.83
CA MET A 200 -1.45 -12.68 -2.45
C MET A 200 -2.80 -12.21 -1.93
N CYS A 201 -2.99 -12.32 -0.61
CA CYS A 201 -4.06 -11.65 0.13
C CYS A 201 -3.44 -10.51 0.94
N SER A 202 -3.99 -9.30 0.81
CA SER A 202 -3.50 -8.09 1.46
C SER A 202 -4.35 -7.65 2.66
N GLY A 203 -5.36 -8.45 3.01
CA GLY A 203 -6.25 -8.15 4.13
C GLY A 203 -7.44 -7.29 3.75
N VAL A 204 -8.14 -6.79 4.77
CA VAL A 204 -9.32 -5.93 4.61
C VAL A 204 -8.88 -4.50 4.35
N GLN A 205 -9.40 -3.90 3.27
CA GLN A 205 -9.07 -2.54 2.83
C GLN A 205 -10.33 -1.81 2.33
N PRO A 206 -10.35 -0.46 2.39
CA PRO A 206 -11.41 0.34 1.78
C PRO A 206 -11.38 0.18 0.25
N ILE A 207 -12.51 -0.22 -0.32
CA ILE A 207 -12.68 -0.49 -1.74
C ILE A 207 -13.57 0.56 -2.39
N TYR A 208 -13.16 0.97 -3.57
CA TYR A 208 -13.88 1.90 -4.43
C TYR A 208 -14.17 1.24 -5.78
N ARG A 209 -15.40 1.39 -6.26
CA ARG A 209 -15.82 0.97 -7.59
C ARG A 209 -15.67 2.10 -8.58
N LEU A 210 -14.82 1.89 -9.57
CA LEU A 210 -14.78 2.70 -10.79
C LEU A 210 -15.81 2.15 -11.79
N THR A 211 -16.59 3.05 -12.42
CA THR A 211 -17.48 2.69 -13.54
C THR A 211 -17.05 3.48 -14.76
N LEU A 212 -16.83 2.77 -15.87
CA LEU A 212 -16.42 3.34 -17.15
C LEU A 212 -17.62 3.57 -18.08
N GLU A 213 -17.41 4.38 -19.12
CA GLU A 213 -18.43 4.74 -20.12
C GLU A 213 -18.98 3.55 -20.89
N ASP A 214 -18.17 2.50 -21.10
CA ASP A 214 -18.55 1.26 -21.75
C ASP A 214 -19.19 0.22 -20.81
N GLY A 215 -19.46 0.61 -19.57
CA GLY A 215 -20.11 -0.22 -18.55
C GLY A 215 -19.17 -1.14 -17.77
N LYS A 216 -17.86 -1.17 -18.07
CA LYS A 216 -16.90 -1.90 -17.25
C LYS A 216 -16.80 -1.31 -15.86
N THR A 217 -16.56 -2.16 -14.86
CA THR A 217 -16.32 -1.77 -13.48
C THR A 217 -15.06 -2.41 -12.94
N LEU A 218 -14.37 -1.70 -12.04
CA LEU A 218 -13.22 -2.23 -11.30
C LEU A 218 -13.32 -1.84 -9.83
N ASP A 219 -13.23 -2.82 -8.96
CA ASP A 219 -13.25 -2.64 -7.52
C ASP A 219 -11.81 -2.75 -6.98
N CYS A 220 -11.28 -1.62 -6.53
CA CYS A 220 -9.88 -1.53 -6.10
C CYS A 220 -9.68 -0.55 -4.95
N THR A 221 -8.51 -0.62 -4.30
CA THR A 221 -8.09 0.38 -3.32
C THR A 221 -7.75 1.72 -3.97
N VAL A 222 -7.83 2.80 -3.22
CA VAL A 222 -7.50 4.18 -3.69
C VAL A 222 -6.08 4.28 -4.27
N ASN A 223 -5.16 3.45 -3.77
CA ASN A 223 -3.75 3.44 -4.17
C ASN A 223 -3.43 2.45 -5.30
N HIS A 224 -4.41 1.67 -5.76
CA HIS A 224 -4.18 0.75 -6.87
C HIS A 224 -3.80 1.52 -8.14
N ARG A 225 -2.71 1.09 -8.80
CA ARG A 225 -2.20 1.78 -9.99
C ARG A 225 -2.92 1.30 -11.24
N LEU A 226 -3.45 2.26 -11.97
CA LEU A 226 -4.18 2.08 -13.21
C LEU A 226 -3.41 2.74 -14.35
N LEU A 227 -3.41 2.11 -15.51
CA LEU A 227 -2.83 2.73 -16.69
C LEU A 227 -3.85 3.73 -17.27
N THR A 228 -3.45 4.99 -17.27
CA THR A 228 -4.21 6.09 -17.88
C THR A 228 -3.58 6.45 -19.23
N GLU A 229 -4.27 7.28 -20.02
CA GLU A 229 -3.71 7.88 -21.24
C GLU A 229 -2.44 8.74 -20.98
N ARG A 230 -2.17 9.09 -19.71
CA ARG A 230 -1.01 9.87 -19.26
C ARG A 230 0.03 9.03 -18.50
N GLY A 231 -0.06 7.70 -18.60
CA GLY A 231 0.80 6.77 -17.89
C GLY A 231 0.20 6.24 -16.58
N TRP A 232 1.00 5.55 -15.81
CA TRP A 232 0.59 4.92 -14.55
C TRP A 232 0.29 5.93 -13.45
N GLN A 233 -0.92 5.87 -12.88
CA GLN A 233 -1.33 6.68 -11.74
C GLN A 233 -2.08 5.83 -10.72
N THR A 234 -2.04 6.21 -9.42
CA THR A 234 -2.94 5.62 -8.43
C THR A 234 -4.38 6.02 -8.75
N MET A 235 -5.34 5.16 -8.42
CA MET A 235 -6.76 5.39 -8.69
C MET A 235 -7.21 6.76 -8.17
N GLY A 236 -6.92 7.06 -6.89
CA GLY A 236 -7.32 8.33 -6.28
C GLY A 236 -6.72 9.56 -6.99
N ASN A 237 -5.44 9.50 -7.39
CA ASN A 237 -4.79 10.61 -8.11
C ASN A 237 -5.30 10.75 -9.55
N ALA A 238 -5.56 9.63 -10.22
CA ALA A 238 -6.05 9.61 -11.60
C ALA A 238 -7.39 10.34 -11.72
N VAL A 239 -8.35 10.02 -10.84
CA VAL A 239 -9.67 10.63 -10.87
C VAL A 239 -9.76 11.93 -10.07
N GLY A 240 -8.74 12.28 -9.28
CA GLY A 240 -8.80 13.42 -8.34
C GLY A 240 -9.89 13.20 -7.30
N LEU A 241 -9.83 12.06 -6.58
CA LEU A 241 -10.83 11.62 -5.63
C LEU A 241 -10.88 12.54 -4.40
N ILE A 242 -12.06 13.02 -4.05
CA ILE A 242 -12.35 13.72 -2.81
C ILE A 242 -13.39 12.91 -2.05
N THR A 243 -13.10 12.57 -0.79
CA THR A 243 -13.97 11.77 0.08
C THR A 243 -14.34 12.54 1.34
N ASP A 244 -15.44 12.13 1.98
CA ASP A 244 -15.77 12.57 3.34
C ASP A 244 -14.97 11.77 4.40
N SER A 245 -15.21 12.07 5.67
CA SER A 245 -14.58 11.39 6.81
C SER A 245 -14.92 9.90 6.94
N SER A 246 -16.00 9.46 6.31
CA SER A 246 -16.45 8.06 6.29
C SER A 246 -15.98 7.30 5.05
N GLY A 247 -15.19 7.95 4.18
CA GLY A 247 -14.69 7.35 2.93
C GLY A 247 -15.66 7.46 1.77
N ASN A 248 -16.87 8.03 1.93
CA ASN A 248 -17.81 8.21 0.83
C ASN A 248 -17.28 9.24 -0.16
N VAL A 249 -17.50 8.98 -1.44
CA VAL A 249 -17.06 9.87 -2.52
C VAL A 249 -17.92 11.13 -2.56
N ILE A 250 -17.29 12.27 -2.31
CA ILE A 250 -17.93 13.59 -2.49
C ILE A 250 -17.85 13.99 -3.97
N GLN A 251 -16.69 13.87 -4.58
CA GLN A 251 -16.44 14.33 -5.93
C GLN A 251 -15.22 13.65 -6.57
N ILE A 252 -15.26 13.51 -7.89
CA ILE A 252 -14.09 13.27 -8.72
C ILE A 252 -13.79 14.55 -9.50
N THR A 253 -12.55 15.05 -9.45
CA THR A 253 -12.21 16.39 -9.98
C THR A 253 -11.49 16.34 -11.32
N LYS A 254 -11.01 15.16 -11.75
CA LYS A 254 -10.24 15.01 -12.98
C LYS A 254 -10.98 14.11 -13.97
N PRO A 255 -11.37 14.61 -15.16
CA PRO A 255 -11.80 13.74 -16.24
C PRO A 255 -10.59 12.95 -16.73
N ILE A 256 -10.67 11.63 -16.74
CA ILE A 256 -9.60 10.72 -17.12
C ILE A 256 -10.13 9.52 -17.86
N SER A 257 -9.33 8.97 -18.78
CA SER A 257 -9.58 7.69 -19.42
C SER A 257 -8.57 6.65 -18.95
N LEU A 258 -9.05 5.43 -18.74
CA LEU A 258 -8.25 4.28 -18.35
C LEU A 258 -8.02 3.38 -19.56
N MET A 259 -6.84 2.82 -19.68
CA MET A 259 -6.48 1.92 -20.76
C MET A 259 -7.14 0.55 -20.55
N CYS A 260 -7.93 0.14 -21.52
CA CYS A 260 -8.74 -1.07 -21.47
C CYS A 260 -8.30 -2.12 -22.47
N ASN A 261 -8.70 -3.35 -22.20
CA ASN A 261 -8.51 -4.52 -23.06
C ASN A 261 -9.14 -4.28 -24.43
N GLY A 262 -8.43 -4.52 -25.44
CA GLY A 262 -8.37 -4.37 -26.81
C GLY A 262 -9.47 -4.03 -27.77
N GLN A 263 -9.16 -3.12 -28.62
CA GLN A 263 -9.74 -3.10 -29.97
C GLN A 263 -8.86 -3.95 -30.91
N THR A 264 -9.52 -4.72 -31.79
CA THR A 264 -8.81 -5.44 -32.84
C THR A 264 -8.52 -4.49 -34.00
N VAL A 265 -7.24 -4.24 -34.27
CA VAL A 265 -6.82 -3.48 -35.46
C VAL A 265 -6.65 -4.44 -36.63
N ILE A 266 -7.40 -4.20 -37.72
CA ILE A 266 -7.56 -5.14 -38.84
C ILE A 266 -6.57 -4.85 -39.99
N GLU A 267 -5.43 -4.24 -39.76
CA GLU A 267 -4.46 -3.97 -40.82
C GLU A 267 -3.27 -4.93 -40.82
N VAL A 268 -3.37 -6.11 -41.36
CA VAL A 268 -2.29 -7.08 -41.70
C VAL A 268 -2.03 -8.22 -40.72
N LYS A 269 -2.28 -8.10 -39.44
CA LYS A 269 -2.39 -9.18 -38.41
C LYS A 269 -3.36 -8.71 -37.35
N LYS A 270 -4.29 -9.57 -36.90
CA LYS A 270 -5.20 -9.29 -35.76
C LYS A 270 -4.38 -8.96 -34.51
N LYS A 271 -3.98 -7.71 -34.33
CA LYS A 271 -3.29 -7.24 -33.13
C LYS A 271 -4.30 -6.65 -32.19
N LEU A 272 -4.24 -7.02 -30.92
CA LEU A 272 -5.02 -6.40 -29.86
C LEU A 272 -4.19 -5.28 -29.26
N ILE A 273 -4.71 -4.06 -29.27
CA ILE A 273 -4.11 -2.88 -28.63
C ILE A 273 -4.99 -2.36 -27.51
N ALA A 274 -4.37 -1.77 -26.49
CA ALA A 274 -5.10 -1.09 -25.43
C ALA A 274 -5.76 0.20 -25.98
N HIS A 275 -6.96 0.51 -25.50
CA HIS A 275 -7.68 1.73 -25.88
C HIS A 275 -8.21 2.47 -24.65
N PRO A 276 -8.28 3.81 -24.68
CA PRO A 276 -8.77 4.60 -23.56
C PRO A 276 -10.30 4.54 -23.46
N VAL A 277 -10.83 4.38 -22.24
CA VAL A 277 -12.25 4.47 -21.90
C VAL A 277 -12.43 5.41 -20.72
N LYS A 278 -13.36 6.34 -20.84
CA LYS A 278 -13.57 7.41 -19.85
C LYS A 278 -14.17 6.87 -18.54
N VAL A 279 -13.69 7.37 -17.41
CA VAL A 279 -14.29 7.14 -16.09
C VAL A 279 -15.54 8.02 -15.93
N LEU A 280 -16.68 7.40 -15.60
CA LEU A 280 -17.94 8.11 -15.35
C LEU A 280 -18.13 8.46 -13.88
N LYS A 281 -17.89 7.49 -12.98
CA LYS A 281 -18.11 7.66 -11.54
C LYS A 281 -17.21 6.77 -10.71
N VAL A 282 -17.10 7.12 -9.44
CA VAL A 282 -16.45 6.33 -8.39
C VAL A 282 -17.42 6.22 -7.20
N GLU A 283 -17.55 5.05 -6.61
CA GLU A 283 -18.43 4.75 -5.46
C GLU A 283 -17.64 4.04 -4.38
N TYR A 284 -17.85 4.40 -3.13
CA TYR A 284 -17.29 3.67 -1.99
C TYR A 284 -18.11 2.41 -1.69
N LEU A 285 -17.47 1.28 -1.57
CA LEU A 285 -18.12 -0.02 -1.31
C LEU A 285 -17.89 -0.57 0.10
N GLY A 286 -17.30 0.25 1.00
CA GLY A 286 -16.91 -0.20 2.32
C GLY A 286 -15.59 -0.98 2.32
N GLU A 287 -15.31 -1.63 3.44
CA GLU A 287 -14.09 -2.43 3.61
C GLU A 287 -14.30 -3.87 3.14
N GLN A 288 -13.39 -4.39 2.33
CA GLN A 288 -13.45 -5.74 1.77
C GLN A 288 -12.08 -6.41 1.81
N MET A 289 -12.08 -7.75 1.75
CA MET A 289 -10.86 -8.52 1.57
C MET A 289 -10.27 -8.24 0.19
N THR A 290 -8.97 -8.01 0.16
CA THR A 290 -8.25 -7.58 -1.04
C THR A 290 -7.11 -8.52 -1.40
N TYR A 291 -6.84 -8.60 -2.70
CA TYR A 291 -5.89 -9.53 -3.28
C TYR A 291 -5.07 -8.86 -4.38
N ASP A 292 -3.95 -9.48 -4.71
CA ASP A 292 -3.16 -9.11 -5.86
C ASP A 292 -2.46 -10.30 -6.51
N ILE A 293 -2.01 -10.12 -7.76
CA ILE A 293 -1.28 -11.11 -8.54
C ILE A 293 0.09 -10.53 -8.88
N GLU A 294 1.13 -11.33 -8.69
CA GLU A 294 2.44 -11.05 -9.23
C GLU A 294 2.56 -11.68 -10.61
N VAL A 295 2.95 -10.86 -11.58
CA VAL A 295 3.15 -11.28 -12.98
C VAL A 295 4.63 -11.41 -13.27
N GLU A 296 5.04 -12.52 -13.86
CA GLU A 296 6.42 -12.78 -14.27
C GLU A 296 6.78 -12.02 -15.55
N GLY A 297 8.01 -11.50 -15.63
CA GLY A 297 8.56 -10.88 -16.84
C GLY A 297 8.69 -9.36 -16.76
N LYS A 298 9.01 -8.73 -17.89
CA LYS A 298 9.31 -7.29 -18.00
C LYS A 298 8.11 -6.40 -17.70
N TRP A 299 6.91 -6.85 -18.09
CA TRP A 299 5.69 -6.06 -17.98
C TRP A 299 4.92 -6.47 -16.73
N HIS A 300 4.93 -5.58 -15.75
CA HIS A 300 4.33 -5.81 -14.44
C HIS A 300 2.87 -5.36 -14.40
N ASN A 301 2.10 -5.72 -15.38
CA ASN A 301 0.69 -5.40 -15.51
C ASN A 301 -0.10 -6.63 -15.95
N PHE A 302 -1.40 -6.56 -15.81
CA PHE A 302 -2.33 -7.57 -16.32
C PHE A 302 -3.70 -6.96 -16.55
N VAL A 303 -4.61 -7.73 -17.17
CA VAL A 303 -5.98 -7.27 -17.44
C VAL A 303 -6.94 -7.85 -16.40
N ALA A 304 -7.57 -6.95 -15.64
CA ALA A 304 -8.55 -7.22 -14.59
C ALA A 304 -9.86 -6.51 -14.93
N ASN A 305 -10.98 -7.21 -14.97
CA ASN A 305 -12.30 -6.71 -15.41
C ASN A 305 -12.25 -5.92 -16.74
N GLY A 306 -11.29 -6.27 -17.59
CA GLY A 306 -11.08 -5.61 -18.88
C GLY A 306 -10.26 -4.33 -18.84
N LEU A 307 -9.73 -3.90 -17.71
CA LEU A 307 -8.84 -2.76 -17.53
C LEU A 307 -7.38 -3.22 -17.39
N VAL A 308 -6.45 -2.42 -17.86
CA VAL A 308 -5.01 -2.66 -17.64
C VAL A 308 -4.65 -2.12 -16.26
N VAL A 309 -4.30 -3.02 -15.38
CA VAL A 309 -3.94 -2.75 -13.99
C VAL A 309 -2.51 -3.17 -13.72
N HIS A 310 -1.90 -2.52 -12.75
CA HIS A 310 -0.56 -2.82 -12.32
C HIS A 310 -0.57 -3.92 -11.26
N ASN A 311 0.39 -4.85 -11.29
CA ASN A 311 0.54 -5.79 -10.19
C ASN A 311 1.11 -5.10 -8.94
N SER A 312 0.99 -5.75 -7.79
CA SER A 312 1.41 -5.22 -6.49
C SER A 312 2.92 -5.05 -6.37
N PHE A 313 3.24 -4.19 -5.55
CA PHE A 313 4.41 -3.59 -4.95
C PHE A 313 5.67 -4.46 -4.80
N ARG A 314 6.29 -4.93 -5.90
CA ARG A 314 7.67 -5.43 -5.86
C ARG A 314 8.63 -4.64 -6.77
N TYR A 315 8.24 -3.42 -7.08
CA TYR A 315 8.85 -2.49 -8.05
C TYR A 315 10.14 -1.82 -7.63
N THR A 316 10.93 -2.45 -6.81
CA THR A 316 12.26 -1.91 -6.56
C THR A 316 13.26 -2.38 -7.61
N GLY A 317 12.95 -3.43 -8.36
CA GLY A 317 13.87 -4.02 -9.33
C GLY A 317 14.22 -3.11 -10.49
N GLN A 318 13.23 -2.48 -11.11
CA GLN A 318 13.44 -1.61 -12.27
C GLN A 318 14.39 -0.44 -11.98
N GLN A 319 14.31 0.17 -10.79
CA GLN A 319 15.21 1.27 -10.42
C GLN A 319 16.69 0.86 -10.39
N PHE A 320 17.00 -0.41 -10.11
CA PHE A 320 18.37 -0.91 -10.14
C PHE A 320 18.89 -1.01 -11.58
N ILE A 321 18.03 -1.47 -12.50
CA ILE A 321 18.37 -1.52 -13.93
C ILE A 321 18.57 -0.10 -14.48
N GLU A 322 17.72 0.84 -14.10
CA GLU A 322 17.83 2.25 -14.51
C GLU A 322 19.16 2.91 -14.08
N VAL A 323 19.76 2.45 -12.98
CA VAL A 323 21.11 2.90 -12.58
C VAL A 323 22.14 2.41 -13.58
N LEU A 324 22.10 1.15 -14.02
CA LEU A 324 23.04 0.61 -14.99
C LEU A 324 22.86 1.21 -16.38
N GLU A 325 21.65 1.61 -16.72
CA GLU A 325 21.32 2.33 -17.96
C GLU A 325 21.69 3.83 -17.92
N GLY A 326 22.17 4.33 -16.78
CA GLY A 326 22.51 5.74 -16.58
C GLY A 326 21.29 6.68 -16.52
N LYS A 327 20.10 6.14 -16.29
CA LYS A 327 18.84 6.91 -16.16
C LYS A 327 18.60 7.42 -14.74
N LYS A 328 19.24 6.81 -13.76
CA LYS A 328 19.19 7.21 -12.34
C LYS A 328 20.58 7.18 -11.72
N ASP A 329 20.78 8.07 -10.76
CA ASP A 329 21.96 8.00 -9.92
C ASP A 329 21.84 6.90 -8.89
N LEU A 330 22.96 6.26 -8.55
CA LEU A 330 23.01 5.19 -7.53
C LEU A 330 22.47 5.67 -6.18
N GLU A 331 22.69 6.93 -5.83
CA GLU A 331 22.18 7.54 -4.59
C GLU A 331 20.70 7.91 -4.63
N ASP A 332 20.04 7.83 -5.79
CA ASP A 332 18.59 7.89 -5.91
C ASP A 332 17.94 6.56 -5.50
N VAL A 333 18.71 5.49 -5.57
CA VAL A 333 18.24 4.13 -5.33
C VAL A 333 18.71 3.59 -3.98
N PHE A 334 19.94 3.89 -3.55
CA PHE A 334 20.46 3.50 -2.25
C PHE A 334 20.65 4.71 -1.34
N TYR A 335 20.36 4.49 -0.06
CA TYR A 335 20.66 5.47 0.96
C TYR A 335 21.97 5.12 1.67
N LEU A 336 22.90 6.05 1.63
CA LEU A 336 24.10 6.04 2.46
C LEU A 336 24.11 7.32 3.30
N ARG A 337 24.56 7.21 4.54
CA ARG A 337 24.71 8.38 5.40
C ARG A 337 25.66 9.39 4.78
N PRO A 338 25.45 10.69 5.01
CA PRO A 338 26.46 11.71 4.66
C PRO A 338 27.79 11.44 5.36
N VAL A 339 28.88 11.90 4.76
CA VAL A 339 30.19 11.95 5.42
C VAL A 339 30.09 12.77 6.69
N GLY A 340 30.64 12.28 7.80
CA GLY A 340 30.58 12.99 9.07
C GLY A 340 30.84 12.14 10.32
N ASP A 341 30.71 12.80 11.44
CA ASP A 341 30.87 12.17 12.77
C ASP A 341 29.55 11.60 13.27
N TYR A 342 29.60 10.36 13.72
CA TYR A 342 28.45 9.64 14.24
C TYR A 342 28.77 9.01 15.59
N THR A 343 27.72 8.69 16.33
CA THR A 343 27.85 7.96 17.60
C THR A 343 27.04 6.67 17.49
N ASN A 344 27.65 5.54 17.82
CA ASN A 344 26.94 4.27 17.83
C ASN A 344 26.06 4.13 19.09
N ARG A 345 25.22 3.10 19.14
CA ARG A 345 24.29 2.84 20.26
C ARG A 345 24.98 2.66 21.63
N LYS A 346 26.27 2.35 21.65
CA LYS A 346 27.09 2.22 22.87
C LYS A 346 27.78 3.53 23.27
N GLY A 347 27.47 4.65 22.59
CA GLY A 347 28.11 5.94 22.85
C GLY A 347 29.49 6.12 22.23
N LYS A 348 30.03 5.11 21.48
CA LYS A 348 31.32 5.24 20.81
C LYS A 348 31.18 6.08 19.54
N LYS A 349 32.01 7.12 19.46
CA LYS A 349 32.10 7.98 18.26
C LYS A 349 32.88 7.28 17.16
N TYR A 350 32.49 7.54 15.91
CA TYR A 350 33.20 7.12 14.70
C TYR A 350 32.99 8.15 13.60
N TYR A 351 33.96 8.25 12.71
CA TYR A 351 33.90 9.10 11.54
C TYR A 351 33.61 8.24 10.30
N TYR A 352 32.58 8.58 9.56
CA TYR A 352 32.26 7.95 8.27
C TYR A 352 32.91 8.79 7.19
N SER A 353 34.04 8.31 6.65
CA SER A 353 34.91 9.07 5.75
C SER A 353 34.41 9.07 4.30
N PRO A 354 34.89 10.01 3.46
CA PRO A 354 34.62 10.00 2.03
C PRO A 354 35.04 8.69 1.35
N GLU A 355 36.17 8.14 1.74
CA GLU A 355 36.76 6.91 1.17
C GLU A 355 35.86 5.70 1.53
N GLN A 356 35.40 5.60 2.78
CA GLN A 356 34.47 4.56 3.18
C GLN A 356 33.14 4.68 2.41
N ARG A 357 32.63 5.89 2.29
CA ARG A 357 31.39 6.14 1.58
C ARG A 357 31.51 5.77 0.09
N GLN A 358 32.66 6.08 -0.55
CA GLN A 358 32.89 5.69 -1.94
C GLN A 358 32.95 4.15 -2.08
N ALA A 359 33.63 3.46 -1.18
CA ALA A 359 33.68 1.99 -1.16
C ALA A 359 32.28 1.37 -1.00
N ASP A 360 31.42 1.96 -0.17
CA ASP A 360 30.03 1.53 -0.01
C ASP A 360 29.18 1.78 -1.27
N LEU A 361 29.42 2.90 -1.99
CA LEU A 361 28.79 3.14 -3.29
C LEU A 361 29.24 2.13 -4.35
N ASP A 362 30.54 1.82 -4.39
CA ASP A 362 31.08 0.83 -5.32
C ASP A 362 30.49 -0.56 -5.04
N TRP A 363 30.32 -0.92 -3.77
CA TRP A 363 29.65 -2.15 -3.38
C TRP A 363 28.15 -2.15 -3.80
N CYS A 364 27.44 -1.05 -3.62
CA CYS A 364 26.05 -0.92 -4.08
C CYS A 364 25.97 -1.13 -5.60
N LEU A 365 26.88 -0.54 -6.36
CA LEU A 365 26.93 -0.67 -7.83
C LEU A 365 27.21 -2.12 -8.25
N GLU A 366 28.13 -2.80 -7.58
CA GLU A 366 28.43 -4.19 -7.85
C GLU A 366 27.23 -5.12 -7.52
N ALA A 367 26.53 -4.84 -6.43
CA ALA A 367 25.30 -5.54 -6.08
C ALA A 367 24.19 -5.37 -7.13
N VAL A 368 24.08 -4.18 -7.71
CA VAL A 368 23.14 -3.88 -8.82
C VAL A 368 23.50 -4.67 -10.08
N LYS A 369 24.78 -4.71 -10.46
CA LYS A 369 25.25 -5.53 -11.59
C LYS A 369 24.93 -7.00 -11.37
N ARG A 370 25.17 -7.50 -10.15
CA ARG A 370 24.85 -8.88 -9.80
C ARG A 370 23.36 -9.16 -9.86
N TYR A 371 22.54 -8.22 -9.39
CA TYR A 371 21.08 -8.30 -9.50
C TYR A 371 20.63 -8.46 -10.95
N GLN A 372 21.17 -7.65 -11.87
CA GLN A 372 20.84 -7.72 -13.30
C GLN A 372 21.22 -9.09 -13.90
N ILE A 373 22.43 -9.58 -13.63
CA ILE A 373 22.89 -10.89 -14.12
C ILE A 373 21.96 -12.02 -13.62
N ASP A 374 21.62 -12.00 -12.34
CA ASP A 374 20.76 -13.02 -11.74
C ASP A 374 19.33 -12.94 -12.32
N PHE A 375 18.80 -11.74 -12.52
CA PHE A 375 17.46 -11.51 -13.09
C PHE A 375 17.39 -11.93 -14.57
N GLU A 376 18.35 -11.51 -15.40
CA GLU A 376 18.46 -11.92 -16.81
C GLU A 376 18.73 -13.43 -16.96
N GLY A 377 19.39 -14.03 -15.98
CA GLY A 377 19.60 -15.49 -15.89
C GLY A 377 18.36 -16.28 -15.48
N GLY A 378 17.21 -15.63 -15.29
CA GLY A 378 15.93 -16.26 -14.96
C GLY A 378 15.72 -16.52 -13.46
N MET A 379 16.53 -15.92 -12.59
CA MET A 379 16.29 -15.95 -11.15
C MET A 379 15.08 -15.07 -10.83
N SER A 380 14.22 -15.52 -9.90
CA SER A 380 13.08 -14.69 -9.47
C SER A 380 13.57 -13.35 -8.90
N GLU A 381 12.85 -12.28 -9.19
CA GLU A 381 13.20 -10.92 -8.72
C GLU A 381 13.37 -10.86 -7.20
N GLU A 382 12.52 -11.56 -6.44
CA GLU A 382 12.62 -11.62 -4.97
C GLU A 382 13.93 -12.22 -4.50
N HIS A 383 14.38 -13.28 -5.16
CA HIS A 383 15.65 -13.92 -4.82
C HIS A 383 16.83 -13.03 -5.23
N ALA A 384 16.82 -12.48 -6.43
CA ALA A 384 17.84 -11.57 -6.91
C ALA A 384 17.92 -10.32 -6.01
N ARG A 385 16.78 -9.72 -5.68
CA ARG A 385 16.66 -8.56 -4.79
C ARG A 385 17.11 -8.85 -3.34
N GLY A 386 16.91 -10.06 -2.86
CA GLY A 386 17.34 -10.45 -1.52
C GLY A 386 18.86 -10.36 -1.29
N LYS A 387 19.64 -10.20 -2.36
CA LYS A 387 21.11 -10.04 -2.33
C LYS A 387 21.56 -8.58 -2.38
N LEU A 388 20.64 -7.63 -2.56
CA LEU A 388 20.95 -6.20 -2.59
C LEU A 388 21.24 -5.64 -1.20
N PRO A 389 22.00 -4.56 -1.08
CA PRO A 389 22.17 -3.82 0.15
C PRO A 389 20.81 -3.43 0.76
N PHE A 390 20.68 -3.57 2.09
CA PHE A 390 19.40 -3.48 2.79
C PHE A 390 18.75 -2.10 2.70
N ASP A 391 19.54 -1.03 2.66
CA ASP A 391 19.03 0.35 2.72
C ASP A 391 18.79 0.98 1.33
N TYR A 392 18.17 0.20 0.41
CA TYR A 392 17.61 0.81 -0.79
C TYR A 392 16.41 1.73 -0.45
N ARG A 393 16.26 2.80 -1.23
CA ARG A 393 15.23 3.82 -0.98
C ARG A 393 13.85 3.33 -1.38
N GLN A 394 12.87 3.71 -0.60
CA GLN A 394 11.47 3.36 -0.82
C GLN A 394 10.53 4.56 -0.68
N HIS A 395 9.40 4.44 -1.35
CA HIS A 395 8.22 5.25 -1.12
C HIS A 395 7.15 4.36 -0.47
N PHE A 396 6.46 4.88 0.53
CA PHE A 396 5.38 4.16 1.18
C PHE A 396 4.31 5.12 1.69
N VAL A 397 3.09 4.62 1.77
CA VAL A 397 1.99 5.31 2.42
C VAL A 397 1.75 4.64 3.77
N VAL A 398 1.49 5.44 4.76
CA VAL A 398 1.18 4.98 6.10
C VAL A 398 0.02 5.79 6.68
N SER A 399 -1.01 5.11 7.18
CA SER A 399 -2.08 5.73 7.94
C SER A 399 -1.94 5.38 9.42
N LEU A 400 -2.20 6.37 10.28
CA LEU A 400 -2.14 6.20 11.72
C LEU A 400 -3.34 6.91 12.37
N ASN A 401 -3.97 6.25 13.35
CA ASN A 401 -4.81 7.00 14.27
C ASN A 401 -3.94 7.81 15.25
N LEU A 402 -4.53 8.81 15.90
CA LEU A 402 -3.75 9.73 16.75
C LEU A 402 -3.07 9.02 17.93
N ARG A 403 -3.73 8.06 18.56
CA ARG A 403 -3.13 7.28 19.66
C ARG A 403 -1.85 6.55 19.20
N THR A 404 -1.93 5.86 18.08
CA THR A 404 -0.78 5.15 17.50
C THR A 404 0.31 6.09 17.03
N LEU A 405 -0.06 7.24 16.47
CA LEU A 405 0.91 8.27 16.07
C LEU A 405 1.71 8.79 17.28
N LEU A 406 1.06 9.13 18.38
CA LEU A 406 1.74 9.55 19.61
C LEU A 406 2.65 8.44 20.16
N HIS A 407 2.19 7.19 20.16
CA HIS A 407 3.01 6.04 20.53
C HIS A 407 4.21 5.83 19.60
N PHE A 408 4.01 5.98 18.30
CA PHE A 408 5.10 5.91 17.32
C PHE A 408 6.16 6.96 17.59
N LEU A 409 5.75 8.21 17.83
CA LEU A 409 6.64 9.31 18.17
C LEU A 409 7.39 9.06 19.49
N ASP A 410 6.74 8.55 20.53
CA ASP A 410 7.37 8.19 21.81
C ASP A 410 8.53 7.19 21.63
N LEU A 411 8.39 6.25 20.70
CA LEU A 411 9.40 5.22 20.47
C LEU A 411 10.44 5.59 19.43
N ARG A 412 10.09 6.43 18.46
CA ARG A 412 10.92 6.70 17.27
C ARG A 412 11.48 8.12 17.23
N TYR A 413 10.85 9.09 17.89
CA TYR A 413 11.33 10.47 17.95
C TYR A 413 12.16 10.71 19.21
N LYS A 414 13.16 9.88 19.43
CA LYS A 414 14.08 9.95 20.57
C LYS A 414 15.52 9.73 20.15
N LYS A 415 16.50 10.28 20.90
CA LYS A 415 17.91 10.31 20.53
C LYS A 415 18.58 8.94 20.35
N ASP A 416 18.06 7.88 20.94
CA ASP A 416 18.57 6.52 20.84
C ASP A 416 17.92 5.69 19.73
N ALA A 417 16.92 6.23 19.02
CA ALA A 417 16.36 5.62 17.82
C ALA A 417 17.33 5.77 16.63
N GLN A 418 17.10 5.00 15.59
CA GLN A 418 17.86 5.12 14.33
C GLN A 418 17.71 6.54 13.75
N LEU A 419 18.79 7.12 13.27
CA LEU A 419 18.82 8.51 12.79
C LEU A 419 17.77 8.79 11.70
N GLU A 420 17.60 7.85 10.78
CA GLU A 420 16.71 7.99 9.63
C GLU A 420 15.22 7.95 10.05
N ILE A 421 14.85 7.17 11.08
CA ILE A 421 13.47 7.16 11.58
C ILE A 421 13.20 8.37 12.49
N GLN A 422 14.21 8.92 13.17
CA GLN A 422 14.08 10.21 13.83
C GLN A 422 13.75 11.30 12.80
N LYS A 423 14.42 11.26 11.62
CA LYS A 423 14.15 12.21 10.54
C LYS A 423 12.74 12.05 9.95
N LEU A 424 12.23 10.82 9.87
CA LEU A 424 10.83 10.59 9.50
C LEU A 424 9.88 11.29 10.49
N CYS A 425 10.09 11.09 11.79
CA CYS A 425 9.29 11.75 12.84
C CYS A 425 9.40 13.28 12.76
N GLU A 426 10.61 13.81 12.54
CA GLU A 426 10.85 15.25 12.37
C GLU A 426 10.05 15.83 11.20
N LEU A 427 9.99 15.11 10.07
CA LEU A 427 9.22 15.54 8.89
C LEU A 427 7.71 15.34 9.05
N MET A 428 7.26 14.38 9.86
CA MET A 428 5.84 14.22 10.22
C MET A 428 5.36 15.33 11.17
N TRP A 429 6.22 15.81 12.05
CA TRP A 429 5.83 16.66 13.16
C TRP A 429 5.10 17.96 12.78
N PRO A 430 5.50 18.76 11.78
CA PRO A 430 4.78 19.97 11.39
C PRO A 430 3.33 19.71 10.95
N HIS A 431 3.08 18.55 10.36
CA HIS A 431 1.73 18.14 9.98
C HIS A 431 0.88 17.80 11.21
N VAL A 432 1.49 17.20 12.24
CA VAL A 432 0.80 16.91 13.51
C VAL A 432 0.45 18.20 14.25
N GLU A 433 1.36 19.17 14.28
CA GLU A 433 1.13 20.49 14.87
C GLU A 433 -0.04 21.23 14.19
N THR A 434 -0.15 21.09 12.88
CA THR A 434 -1.27 21.69 12.12
C THR A 434 -2.59 20.94 12.34
N TRP A 435 -2.53 19.61 12.45
CA TRP A 435 -3.71 18.75 12.54
C TRP A 435 -4.38 18.77 13.91
N VAL A 436 -3.60 18.70 14.99
CA VAL A 436 -4.07 18.64 16.38
C VAL A 436 -3.28 19.62 17.28
N PRO A 437 -3.41 20.92 17.09
CA PRO A 437 -2.48 21.90 17.65
C PRO A 437 -2.36 21.86 19.18
N GLU A 438 -3.45 21.74 19.92
CA GLU A 438 -3.42 21.74 21.39
C GLU A 438 -2.83 20.43 21.93
N VAL A 439 -3.17 19.30 21.30
CA VAL A 439 -2.59 17.98 21.63
C VAL A 439 -1.10 17.97 21.31
N ALA A 440 -0.70 18.53 20.17
CA ALA A 440 0.70 18.64 19.77
C ALA A 440 1.50 19.52 20.75
N ALA A 441 0.99 20.67 21.16
CA ALA A 441 1.62 21.54 22.13
C ALA A 441 1.83 20.84 23.49
N TRP A 442 0.82 20.08 23.95
CA TRP A 442 0.95 19.24 25.14
C TRP A 442 2.02 18.17 24.97
N TYR A 443 2.01 17.44 23.84
CA TYR A 443 2.97 16.39 23.55
C TYR A 443 4.40 16.95 23.51
N GLN A 444 4.62 18.07 22.85
CA GLN A 444 5.92 18.74 22.74
C GLN A 444 6.49 19.10 24.11
N THR A 445 5.69 19.63 25.00
CA THR A 445 6.15 20.07 26.33
C THR A 445 6.34 18.94 27.33
N THR A 446 5.52 17.88 27.23
CA THR A 446 5.44 16.82 28.24
C THR A 446 6.10 15.51 27.86
N ARG A 447 6.09 15.14 26.57
CA ARG A 447 6.47 13.79 26.12
C ARG A 447 7.59 13.74 25.09
N MET A 448 7.70 14.74 24.21
CA MET A 448 8.67 14.73 23.12
C MET A 448 10.10 14.49 23.61
N GLY A 449 10.77 13.49 23.04
CA GLY A 449 12.13 13.10 23.41
C GLY A 449 12.27 12.40 24.78
N LYS A 450 11.17 12.20 25.50
CA LYS A 450 11.13 11.49 26.78
C LYS A 450 10.56 10.10 26.52
N ALA A 451 11.41 9.07 26.45
CA ALA A 451 10.97 7.68 26.20
C ALA A 451 9.94 7.21 27.25
N ARG A 452 8.67 7.46 27.01
CA ARG A 452 7.56 6.95 27.80
C ARG A 452 6.82 5.88 27.01
N LEU A 453 6.29 4.89 27.71
CA LEU A 453 5.35 3.97 27.10
C LEU A 453 4.05 4.70 26.81
N SER A 454 3.37 4.26 25.76
CA SER A 454 2.13 4.79 25.20
C SER A 454 1.19 5.47 26.19
N PRO A 455 0.53 6.53 25.77
CA PRO A 455 -0.72 6.88 26.40
C PRO A 455 -1.69 5.70 26.37
#